data_be5e4fdec8bd340e7663645fe12b9009
#
_entry.id   be5e4fdec8bd340e7663645fe12b9009
#
_cell.length_a   1.000
_cell.length_b   1.000
_cell.length_c   1.000
_cell.angle_alpha   90.00
_cell.angle_beta   90.00
_cell.angle_gamma   90.00
#
_symmetry.space_group_name_H-M   'P 1'
#
loop_
_entity.id
_entity.type
_entity.pdbx_description
1 polymer ?
#
loop_
_entity_poly.entity_id
_entity_poly.type
_entity_poly.pdbx_seq_one_letter_code
_entity_poly.pdbx_strand_id
1 'polypeptide(L)'
;MRLENMKKILFPALAAVALLVSCSDWTDPENKDFLPAMSQYAPATLAAIRDFKASEHLVTMMHINGTATAPNRQNQHPMAMPDSVDFLLLNNSLDLHPTFVAEVAEVRKQKGTRTLQVIDYTTIRNTWETLKEEAAESGNGGDFTEEKFAEYCRMETEKRLDCCNSYGLDGVVASYLGGFDSRAAEPFVRAIDAWAQAHPDKLLFFRGYPAYVVRIENQELVSRCRYILILTEDAKASVSISRMVRDQLEDGVPSDRIVLEASVPALADGGEDAQIGATARVAAEWVVDPNTYPTVKCDKLGLALSNAQEDYFNAPTYKRVREALAILNSFPAETNPEN
;
A
#
# COMPACT_ATOMS: atom_id res chain seq x y z
N MET A 1 -28.45 74.19 17.37
CA MET A 1 -28.67 72.88 17.97
C MET A 1 -29.14 71.81 16.96
N ARG A 2 -28.70 71.90 15.69
CA ARG A 2 -29.09 70.90 14.64
C ARG A 2 -27.90 70.25 13.88
N LEU A 3 -26.73 70.83 13.94
CA LEU A 3 -25.56 70.32 13.22
C LEU A 3 -24.71 69.34 14.04
N GLU A 4 -24.67 69.40 15.35
CA GLU A 4 -23.90 68.51 16.21
C GLU A 4 -24.53 67.10 16.36
N ASN A 5 -25.87 67.03 16.27
CA ASN A 5 -26.55 65.72 16.35
C ASN A 5 -26.47 64.95 15.02
N MET A 6 -26.25 65.61 13.88
CA MET A 6 -26.05 64.93 12.60
C MET A 6 -24.63 64.23 12.52
N LYS A 7 -23.61 64.85 13.13
CA LYS A 7 -22.25 64.28 13.15
C LYS A 7 -22.13 63.06 14.05
N LYS A 8 -22.97 62.95 15.10
CA LYS A 8 -22.98 61.78 16.01
C LYS A 8 -23.73 60.58 15.44
N ILE A 9 -24.56 60.74 14.42
CA ILE A 9 -25.31 59.66 13.77
C ILE A 9 -24.57 59.15 12.52
N LEU A 10 -23.81 60.01 11.83
CA LEU A 10 -23.06 59.60 10.63
C LEU A 10 -21.81 58.78 10.94
N PHE A 11 -21.15 58.98 12.09
CA PHE A 11 -19.95 58.25 12.43
C PHE A 11 -20.18 56.76 12.75
N PRO A 12 -21.21 56.36 13.51
CA PRO A 12 -21.49 54.95 13.72
C PRO A 12 -22.07 54.23 12.47
N ALA A 13 -22.77 54.97 11.58
CA ALA A 13 -23.28 54.40 10.34
C ALA A 13 -22.17 54.12 9.33
N LEU A 14 -21.12 54.95 9.26
CA LEU A 14 -19.96 54.73 8.38
C LEU A 14 -19.06 53.62 8.91
N ALA A 15 -18.93 53.48 10.24
CA ALA A 15 -18.19 52.38 10.85
C ALA A 15 -18.90 51.02 10.68
N ALA A 16 -20.24 51.00 10.69
CA ALA A 16 -21.01 49.78 10.46
C ALA A 16 -20.98 49.32 8.98
N VAL A 17 -20.89 50.23 8.02
CA VAL A 17 -20.73 49.89 6.60
C VAL A 17 -19.31 49.39 6.30
N ALA A 18 -18.29 49.94 6.97
CA ALA A 18 -16.90 49.46 6.80
C ALA A 18 -16.69 48.03 7.36
N LEU A 19 -17.49 47.58 8.34
CA LEU A 19 -17.43 46.22 8.87
C LEU A 19 -18.15 45.18 8.00
N LEU A 20 -19.06 45.62 7.11
CA LEU A 20 -19.81 44.74 6.21
C LEU A 20 -19.07 44.48 4.89
N VAL A 21 -18.08 45.30 4.52
CA VAL A 21 -17.24 45.08 3.33
C VAL A 21 -16.05 44.16 3.60
N SER A 22 -15.72 43.94 4.89
CA SER A 22 -14.60 43.05 5.27
C SER A 22 -14.94 41.54 5.26
N CYS A 23 -16.18 41.14 4.99
CA CYS A 23 -16.59 39.74 5.01
C CYS A 23 -16.87 39.16 3.62
N SER A 24 -16.61 39.88 2.52
CA SER A 24 -16.81 39.32 1.17
C SER A 24 -15.64 38.49 0.66
N ASP A 25 -14.47 38.58 1.28
CA ASP A 25 -13.30 37.77 0.89
C ASP A 25 -13.26 36.34 1.50
N TRP A 26 -14.25 35.99 2.33
CA TRP A 26 -14.33 34.67 2.94
C TRP A 26 -15.27 33.70 2.23
N THR A 27 -15.95 34.12 1.17
CA THR A 27 -16.90 33.27 0.43
C THR A 27 -16.44 32.86 -0.97
N ASP A 28 -15.36 33.42 -1.47
CA ASP A 28 -14.65 32.77 -2.57
C ASP A 28 -13.72 31.72 -1.97
N PRO A 29 -14.01 30.42 -2.15
CA PRO A 29 -12.95 29.44 -1.95
C PRO A 29 -11.84 29.90 -2.92
N GLU A 30 -10.71 30.38 -2.39
CA GLU A 30 -9.52 30.49 -3.19
C GLU A 30 -9.32 29.11 -3.82
N ASN A 31 -9.78 28.99 -5.06
CA ASN A 31 -9.44 27.86 -5.90
C ASN A 31 -7.96 28.04 -6.21
N LYS A 32 -7.12 27.85 -5.18
CA LYS A 32 -5.71 27.62 -5.38
C LYS A 32 -5.69 26.35 -6.19
N ASP A 33 -5.45 26.49 -7.47
CA ASP A 33 -4.97 25.39 -8.27
C ASP A 33 -3.78 24.81 -7.50
N PHE A 34 -4.04 23.80 -6.67
CA PHE A 34 -2.99 23.01 -6.08
C PHE A 34 -2.31 22.32 -7.25
N LEU A 35 -1.31 22.98 -7.79
CA LEU A 35 -0.40 22.33 -8.72
C LEU A 35 0.03 21.03 -8.05
N PRO A 36 -0.13 19.89 -8.70
CA PRO A 36 0.31 18.61 -8.15
C PRO A 36 1.72 18.80 -7.60
N ALA A 37 2.00 18.28 -6.40
CA ALA A 37 3.29 18.44 -5.72
C ALA A 37 4.50 18.18 -6.65
N MET A 38 4.27 17.41 -7.70
CA MET A 38 5.23 17.02 -8.73
C MET A 38 5.53 18.09 -9.79
N SER A 39 4.69 19.11 -9.98
CA SER A 39 5.03 20.21 -10.91
C SER A 39 6.22 21.04 -10.44
N GLN A 40 6.71 20.78 -9.22
CA GLN A 40 7.83 21.47 -8.60
C GLN A 40 9.18 20.79 -8.84
N TYR A 41 9.21 19.53 -9.31
CA TYR A 41 10.48 18.85 -9.56
C TYR A 41 11.10 19.23 -10.90
N ALA A 42 12.37 19.60 -10.87
CA ALA A 42 13.15 19.77 -12.08
C ALA A 42 13.26 18.44 -12.85
N PRO A 43 13.27 18.44 -14.19
CA PRO A 43 13.43 17.22 -15.00
C PRO A 43 14.64 16.36 -14.61
N ALA A 44 15.75 16.97 -14.20
CA ALA A 44 16.95 16.29 -13.72
C ALA A 44 16.70 15.50 -12.42
N THR A 45 15.90 16.04 -11.50
CA THR A 45 15.52 15.36 -10.25
C THR A 45 14.68 14.12 -10.54
N LEU A 46 13.70 14.23 -11.44
CA LEU A 46 12.88 13.09 -11.86
C LEU A 46 13.69 12.01 -12.58
N ALA A 47 14.69 12.41 -13.37
CA ALA A 47 15.62 11.46 -13.99
C ALA A 47 16.42 10.71 -12.92
N ALA A 48 17.00 11.43 -11.95
CA ALA A 48 17.77 10.83 -10.86
C ALA A 48 16.93 9.85 -10.01
N ILE A 49 15.65 10.16 -9.76
CA ILE A 49 14.73 9.24 -9.06
C ILE A 49 14.54 7.94 -9.87
N ARG A 50 14.33 8.05 -11.18
CA ARG A 50 14.18 6.86 -12.05
C ARG A 50 15.46 6.06 -12.16
N ASP A 51 16.61 6.73 -12.26
CA ASP A 51 17.93 6.08 -12.34
C ASP A 51 18.24 5.33 -11.05
N PHE A 52 17.92 5.91 -9.87
CA PHE A 52 18.01 5.22 -8.59
C PHE A 52 17.18 3.93 -8.58
N LYS A 53 15.90 3.99 -9.00
CA LYS A 53 15.03 2.83 -9.03
C LYS A 53 15.41 1.77 -10.07
N ALA A 54 16.20 2.14 -11.08
CA ALA A 54 16.75 1.22 -12.06
C ALA A 54 18.07 0.58 -11.61
N SER A 55 18.73 1.14 -10.58
CA SER A 55 19.97 0.61 -10.01
C SER A 55 19.68 -0.54 -9.05
N GLU A 56 20.71 -1.27 -8.66
CA GLU A 56 20.63 -2.29 -7.62
C GLU A 56 20.49 -1.62 -6.25
N HIS A 57 19.44 -1.94 -5.52
CA HIS A 57 19.16 -1.41 -4.18
C HIS A 57 18.12 -2.30 -3.46
N LEU A 58 17.97 -2.12 -2.16
CA LEU A 58 16.91 -2.75 -1.39
C LEU A 58 15.56 -2.15 -1.77
N VAL A 59 14.65 -2.98 -2.28
CA VAL A 59 13.34 -2.51 -2.77
C VAL A 59 12.45 -2.00 -1.65
N THR A 60 11.71 -0.95 -1.93
CA THR A 60 10.77 -0.35 -1.00
C THR A 60 9.36 -0.40 -1.56
N MET A 61 8.41 -0.83 -0.74
CA MET A 61 7.01 -0.94 -1.11
C MET A 61 6.13 -0.24 -0.09
N MET A 62 4.99 0.29 -0.52
CA MET A 62 4.07 0.97 0.36
C MET A 62 2.63 0.66 -0.02
N HIS A 63 1.82 0.23 0.97
CA HIS A 63 0.39 0.06 0.76
C HIS A 63 -0.32 1.39 0.63
N ILE A 64 -1.25 1.46 -0.33
CA ILE A 64 -2.12 2.61 -0.58
C ILE A 64 -3.55 2.12 -0.80
N ASN A 65 -4.54 2.84 -0.30
CA ASN A 65 -5.95 2.53 -0.53
C ASN A 65 -6.45 3.23 -1.79
N GLY A 66 -7.06 2.46 -2.68
CA GLY A 66 -7.80 2.99 -3.80
C GLY A 66 -9.07 3.72 -3.36
N THR A 67 -9.50 4.71 -4.12
CA THR A 67 -10.70 5.50 -3.83
C THR A 67 -11.70 5.42 -4.97
N ALA A 68 -12.97 5.16 -4.63
CA ALA A 68 -14.09 5.20 -5.58
C ALA A 68 -14.58 6.64 -5.84
N THR A 69 -14.21 7.58 -4.99
CA THR A 69 -14.44 9.01 -5.15
C THR A 69 -13.15 9.72 -5.51
N ALA A 70 -13.26 10.95 -6.03
CA ALA A 70 -12.07 11.76 -6.28
C ALA A 70 -11.22 11.92 -4.99
N PRO A 71 -9.90 11.71 -5.05
CA PRO A 71 -9.02 11.95 -3.90
C PRO A 71 -9.24 13.37 -3.35
N ASN A 72 -9.51 13.48 -2.06
CA ASN A 72 -9.78 14.76 -1.39
C ASN A 72 -8.83 15.07 -0.24
N ARG A 73 -7.89 14.17 0.05
CA ARG A 73 -6.81 14.32 1.03
C ARG A 73 -5.48 14.00 0.38
N GLN A 74 -4.43 14.72 0.75
CA GLN A 74 -3.11 14.55 0.14
C GLN A 74 -2.56 13.12 0.24
N ASN A 75 -2.82 12.42 1.34
CA ASN A 75 -2.39 11.03 1.53
C ASN A 75 -3.14 10.00 0.65
N GLN A 76 -4.15 10.42 -0.09
CA GLN A 76 -4.87 9.58 -1.06
C GLN A 76 -4.29 9.65 -2.47
N HIS A 77 -3.36 10.58 -2.71
CA HIS A 77 -2.77 10.79 -4.03
C HIS A 77 -1.51 9.92 -4.21
N PRO A 78 -1.46 9.01 -5.20
CA PRO A 78 -0.24 8.27 -5.56
C PRO A 78 1.00 9.15 -5.74
N MET A 79 0.79 10.33 -6.29
CA MET A 79 1.86 11.31 -6.53
C MET A 79 2.48 11.89 -5.25
N ALA A 80 1.76 11.90 -4.12
CA ALA A 80 2.22 12.41 -2.84
C ALA A 80 3.09 11.40 -2.06
N MET A 81 3.19 10.16 -2.54
CA MET A 81 4.00 9.13 -1.89
C MET A 81 5.50 9.45 -1.99
N PRO A 82 6.32 9.01 -1.02
CA PRO A 82 7.76 9.27 -1.03
C PRO A 82 8.44 8.80 -2.31
N ASP A 83 9.41 9.58 -2.79
CA ASP A 83 10.03 9.39 -4.11
C ASP A 83 10.82 8.08 -4.24
N SER A 84 11.42 7.60 -3.14
CA SER A 84 12.18 6.35 -3.11
C SER A 84 11.33 5.07 -3.06
N VAL A 85 10.00 5.19 -3.00
CA VAL A 85 9.11 4.00 -3.03
C VAL A 85 9.05 3.44 -4.44
N ASP A 86 9.46 2.16 -4.60
CA ASP A 86 9.50 1.46 -5.89
C ASP A 86 8.13 0.96 -6.31
N PHE A 87 7.36 0.44 -5.34
CA PHE A 87 6.07 -0.17 -5.61
C PHE A 87 4.98 0.36 -4.69
N LEU A 88 3.85 0.74 -5.27
CA LEU A 88 2.61 0.96 -4.54
C LEU A 88 1.78 -0.32 -4.58
N LEU A 89 1.40 -0.83 -3.41
CA LEU A 89 0.54 -1.98 -3.23
C LEU A 89 -0.88 -1.49 -2.97
N LEU A 90 -1.71 -1.56 -4.01
CA LEU A 90 -3.02 -0.94 -4.04
C LEU A 90 -4.09 -1.85 -3.42
N ASN A 91 -4.60 -1.47 -2.27
CA ASN A 91 -5.79 -2.08 -1.68
C ASN A 91 -7.07 -1.50 -2.30
N ASN A 92 -8.20 -2.23 -2.23
CA ASN A 92 -9.53 -1.76 -2.65
C ASN A 92 -9.57 -1.23 -4.10
N SER A 93 -9.23 -2.08 -5.06
CA SER A 93 -9.06 -1.71 -6.47
C SER A 93 -10.27 -1.98 -7.37
N LEU A 94 -11.44 -2.40 -6.85
CA LEU A 94 -12.60 -2.75 -7.67
C LEU A 94 -13.23 -1.53 -8.36
N ASP A 95 -13.28 -0.39 -7.67
CA ASP A 95 -13.91 0.85 -8.15
C ASP A 95 -12.94 2.02 -7.96
N LEU A 96 -12.05 2.23 -8.93
CA LEU A 96 -11.10 3.34 -8.84
C LEU A 96 -11.65 4.58 -9.58
N HIS A 97 -11.60 5.73 -8.90
CA HIS A 97 -11.93 6.99 -9.55
C HIS A 97 -10.94 7.31 -10.68
N PRO A 98 -11.42 7.85 -11.83
CA PRO A 98 -10.55 8.15 -12.98
C PRO A 98 -9.35 9.05 -12.66
N THR A 99 -9.50 10.02 -11.74
CA THR A 99 -8.38 10.86 -11.28
C THR A 99 -7.28 10.03 -10.61
N PHE A 100 -7.66 9.05 -9.74
CA PHE A 100 -6.70 8.17 -9.10
C PHE A 100 -5.95 7.30 -10.14
N VAL A 101 -6.68 6.74 -11.11
CA VAL A 101 -6.09 5.93 -12.20
C VAL A 101 -5.12 6.76 -13.04
N ALA A 102 -5.48 8.01 -13.36
CA ALA A 102 -4.59 8.92 -14.09
C ALA A 102 -3.30 9.22 -13.30
N GLU A 103 -3.38 9.39 -11.98
CA GLU A 103 -2.20 9.60 -11.13
C GLU A 103 -1.32 8.36 -11.02
N VAL A 104 -1.89 7.15 -11.02
CA VAL A 104 -1.12 5.89 -11.09
C VAL A 104 -0.27 5.84 -12.36
N ALA A 105 -0.84 6.23 -13.50
CA ALA A 105 -0.09 6.31 -14.75
C ALA A 105 0.99 7.40 -14.71
N GLU A 106 0.69 8.54 -14.09
CA GLU A 106 1.62 9.67 -14.01
C GLU A 106 2.79 9.41 -13.05
N VAL A 107 2.54 8.79 -11.87
CA VAL A 107 3.63 8.42 -10.94
C VAL A 107 4.60 7.41 -11.56
N ARG A 108 4.09 6.46 -12.36
CA ARG A 108 4.93 5.54 -13.13
C ARG A 108 5.81 6.29 -14.12
N LYS A 109 5.22 7.18 -14.91
CA LYS A 109 5.93 7.96 -15.94
C LYS A 109 6.98 8.90 -15.33
N GLN A 110 6.64 9.61 -14.26
CA GLN A 110 7.49 10.63 -13.68
C GLN A 110 8.53 10.05 -12.72
N LYS A 111 8.10 9.20 -11.77
CA LYS A 111 8.97 8.68 -10.71
C LYS A 111 9.49 7.26 -10.97
N GLY A 112 8.94 6.55 -11.97
CA GLY A 112 9.24 5.12 -12.17
C GLY A 112 8.60 4.20 -11.13
N THR A 113 7.76 4.72 -10.23
CA THR A 113 7.04 3.93 -9.23
C THR A 113 5.98 3.08 -9.90
N ARG A 114 5.98 1.77 -9.67
CA ARG A 114 5.02 0.83 -10.22
C ARG A 114 3.90 0.53 -9.23
N THR A 115 2.70 0.25 -9.73
CA THR A 115 1.53 -0.01 -8.88
C THR A 115 0.98 -1.40 -9.16
N LEU A 116 0.87 -2.21 -8.10
CA LEU A 116 0.30 -3.55 -8.14
C LEU A 116 -0.98 -3.59 -7.30
N GLN A 117 -1.97 -4.29 -7.82
CA GLN A 117 -3.23 -4.53 -7.10
C GLN A 117 -3.08 -5.66 -6.09
N VAL A 118 -3.48 -5.44 -4.85
CA VAL A 118 -3.58 -6.51 -3.84
C VAL A 118 -4.91 -7.23 -4.02
N ILE A 119 -4.85 -8.54 -4.26
CA ILE A 119 -6.00 -9.43 -4.27
C ILE A 119 -5.91 -10.29 -3.02
N ASP A 120 -6.80 -10.04 -2.07
CA ASP A 120 -6.75 -10.66 -0.75
C ASP A 120 -7.83 -11.74 -0.61
N TYR A 121 -7.40 -12.97 -0.36
CA TYR A 121 -8.28 -14.12 -0.16
C TYR A 121 -9.20 -13.93 1.04
N THR A 122 -8.69 -13.35 2.14
CA THR A 122 -9.46 -13.14 3.36
C THR A 122 -10.65 -12.21 3.12
N THR A 123 -10.45 -11.16 2.29
CA THR A 123 -11.53 -10.26 1.87
C THR A 123 -12.62 -11.02 1.09
N ILE A 124 -12.23 -11.90 0.16
CA ILE A 124 -13.18 -12.71 -0.62
C ILE A 124 -13.96 -13.66 0.31
N ARG A 125 -13.26 -14.32 1.22
CA ARG A 125 -13.89 -15.24 2.19
C ARG A 125 -14.84 -14.51 3.12
N ASN A 126 -14.45 -13.41 3.71
CA ASN A 126 -15.28 -12.63 4.62
C ASN A 126 -16.53 -12.09 3.92
N THR A 127 -16.42 -11.64 2.65
CA THR A 127 -17.58 -11.21 1.88
C THR A 127 -18.57 -12.37 1.68
N TRP A 128 -18.08 -13.57 1.39
CA TRP A 128 -18.94 -14.76 1.30
C TRP A 128 -19.65 -15.09 2.61
N GLU A 129 -18.95 -15.04 3.76
CA GLU A 129 -19.57 -15.30 5.05
C GLU A 129 -20.64 -14.24 5.38
N THR A 130 -20.40 -12.97 5.06
CA THR A 130 -21.40 -11.90 5.21
C THR A 130 -22.66 -12.18 4.36
N LEU A 131 -22.50 -12.56 3.09
CA LEU A 131 -23.61 -12.91 2.22
C LEU A 131 -24.42 -14.10 2.77
N LYS A 132 -23.74 -15.08 3.35
CA LYS A 132 -24.36 -16.24 3.98
C LYS A 132 -25.17 -15.86 5.23
N GLU A 133 -24.64 -14.97 6.07
CA GLU A 133 -25.34 -14.44 7.24
C GLU A 133 -26.60 -13.66 6.84
N GLU A 134 -26.49 -12.73 5.88
CA GLU A 134 -27.61 -11.94 5.35
C GLU A 134 -28.71 -12.83 4.74
N ALA A 135 -28.33 -13.90 4.02
CA ALA A 135 -29.27 -14.87 3.45
C ALA A 135 -30.01 -15.67 4.55
N ALA A 136 -29.32 -16.05 5.61
CA ALA A 136 -29.90 -16.72 6.74
C ALA A 136 -30.93 -15.85 7.49
N GLU A 137 -30.59 -14.56 7.70
CA GLU A 137 -31.49 -13.59 8.35
C GLU A 137 -32.74 -13.31 7.50
N SER A 138 -32.60 -13.28 6.17
CA SER A 138 -33.74 -13.07 5.25
C SER A 138 -34.62 -14.32 5.03
N GLY A 139 -34.31 -15.43 5.68
CA GLY A 139 -35.03 -16.72 5.52
C GLY A 139 -34.70 -17.45 4.21
N ASN A 140 -33.76 -16.97 3.44
CA ASN A 140 -33.29 -17.57 2.18
C ASN A 140 -32.00 -18.40 2.37
N GLY A 141 -31.70 -18.90 3.55
CA GLY A 141 -30.45 -19.53 3.99
C GLY A 141 -30.03 -20.82 3.27
N GLY A 142 -30.43 -21.02 2.02
CA GLY A 142 -30.46 -22.33 1.40
C GLY A 142 -29.23 -22.87 0.73
N ASP A 143 -28.23 -22.07 0.30
CA ASP A 143 -27.34 -22.62 -0.74
C ASP A 143 -25.87 -22.21 -0.65
N PHE A 144 -25.33 -22.11 0.59
CA PHE A 144 -23.92 -21.75 0.84
C PHE A 144 -23.08 -23.00 1.13
N THR A 145 -22.81 -23.79 0.07
CA THR A 145 -21.93 -24.99 0.16
C THR A 145 -20.48 -24.64 -0.15
N GLU A 146 -19.54 -25.53 0.16
CA GLU A 146 -18.12 -25.35 -0.17
C GLU A 146 -17.89 -25.32 -1.69
N GLU A 147 -18.68 -26.07 -2.49
CA GLU A 147 -18.60 -26.05 -3.94
C GLU A 147 -19.00 -24.67 -4.51
N LYS A 148 -20.04 -24.06 -3.95
CA LYS A 148 -20.47 -22.71 -4.32
C LYS A 148 -19.49 -21.64 -3.86
N PHE A 149 -18.88 -21.83 -2.70
CA PHE A 149 -17.78 -20.98 -2.28
C PHE A 149 -16.61 -21.06 -3.27
N ALA A 150 -16.22 -22.25 -3.72
CA ALA A 150 -15.14 -22.43 -4.67
C ALA A 150 -15.42 -21.67 -5.99
N GLU A 151 -16.65 -21.75 -6.51
CA GLU A 151 -17.07 -21.00 -7.69
C GLU A 151 -17.06 -19.49 -7.47
N TYR A 152 -17.63 -19.02 -6.37
CA TYR A 152 -17.65 -17.62 -5.95
C TYR A 152 -16.22 -17.07 -5.82
N CYS A 153 -15.36 -17.82 -5.12
CA CYS A 153 -13.96 -17.44 -4.90
C CYS A 153 -13.20 -17.28 -6.24
N ARG A 154 -13.39 -18.22 -7.16
CA ARG A 154 -12.81 -18.13 -8.51
C ARG A 154 -13.30 -16.88 -9.24
N MET A 155 -14.61 -16.67 -9.32
CA MET A 155 -15.24 -15.54 -10.03
C MET A 155 -14.79 -14.19 -9.45
N GLU A 156 -14.77 -14.05 -8.11
CA GLU A 156 -14.35 -12.82 -7.45
C GLU A 156 -12.85 -12.56 -7.61
N THR A 157 -12.03 -13.61 -7.72
CA THR A 157 -10.61 -13.49 -8.02
C THR A 157 -10.41 -13.02 -9.47
N GLU A 158 -11.06 -13.67 -10.43
CA GLU A 158 -10.99 -13.30 -11.86
C GLU A 158 -11.46 -11.86 -12.10
N LYS A 159 -12.57 -11.44 -11.49
CA LYS A 159 -13.05 -10.06 -11.55
C LYS A 159 -12.00 -9.04 -11.07
N ARG A 160 -11.26 -9.37 -10.01
CA ARG A 160 -10.17 -8.51 -9.52
C ARG A 160 -8.97 -8.52 -10.45
N LEU A 161 -8.63 -9.67 -11.02
CA LEU A 161 -7.57 -9.78 -12.03
C LEU A 161 -7.83 -8.92 -13.26
N ASP A 162 -9.10 -8.87 -13.72
CA ASP A 162 -9.52 -8.02 -14.84
C ASP A 162 -9.31 -6.52 -14.55
N CYS A 163 -9.42 -6.09 -13.30
CA CYS A 163 -9.14 -4.71 -12.90
C CYS A 163 -7.68 -4.32 -13.14
N CYS A 164 -6.73 -5.24 -13.01
CA CYS A 164 -5.32 -4.98 -13.29
C CYS A 164 -5.12 -4.48 -14.73
N ASN A 165 -5.76 -5.12 -15.70
CA ASN A 165 -5.69 -4.72 -17.10
C ASN A 165 -6.50 -3.44 -17.37
N SER A 166 -7.72 -3.36 -16.84
CA SER A 166 -8.65 -2.24 -17.05
C SER A 166 -8.08 -0.91 -16.57
N TYR A 167 -7.35 -0.92 -15.45
CA TYR A 167 -6.71 0.28 -14.87
C TYR A 167 -5.25 0.44 -15.30
N GLY A 168 -4.72 -0.45 -16.14
CA GLY A 168 -3.34 -0.40 -16.62
C GLY A 168 -2.31 -0.52 -15.52
N LEU A 169 -2.59 -1.33 -14.48
CA LEU A 169 -1.66 -1.59 -13.37
C LEU A 169 -0.49 -2.47 -13.83
N ASP A 170 0.61 -2.43 -13.06
CA ASP A 170 1.85 -3.14 -13.41
C ASP A 170 1.82 -4.63 -13.06
N GLY A 171 0.87 -5.06 -12.24
CA GLY A 171 0.75 -6.44 -11.82
C GLY A 171 -0.17 -6.63 -10.63
N VAL A 172 -0.05 -7.77 -9.98
CA VAL A 172 -0.87 -8.16 -8.84
C VAL A 172 -0.03 -8.68 -7.67
N VAL A 173 -0.57 -8.55 -6.47
CA VAL A 173 -0.07 -9.17 -5.24
C VAL A 173 -1.12 -10.18 -4.78
N ALA A 174 -0.79 -11.46 -4.84
CA ALA A 174 -1.61 -12.53 -4.29
C ALA A 174 -1.47 -12.53 -2.77
N SER A 175 -2.51 -12.13 -2.03
CA SER A 175 -2.48 -12.06 -0.56
C SER A 175 -3.23 -13.23 0.05
N TYR A 176 -2.52 -14.08 0.82
CA TYR A 176 -3.09 -15.19 1.55
C TYR A 176 -2.69 -15.15 3.02
N LEU A 177 -3.65 -14.80 3.88
CA LEU A 177 -3.50 -14.67 5.33
C LEU A 177 -4.24 -15.77 6.09
N GLY A 178 -4.75 -16.78 5.38
CA GLY A 178 -5.54 -17.87 5.95
C GLY A 178 -4.67 -18.87 6.73
N GLY A 179 -5.35 -19.66 7.58
CA GLY A 179 -4.72 -20.66 8.41
C GLY A 179 -4.31 -21.94 7.66
N PHE A 180 -4.17 -23.04 8.40
CA PHE A 180 -3.58 -24.30 7.93
C PHE A 180 -4.38 -25.02 6.83
N ASP A 181 -5.69 -24.84 6.69
CA ASP A 181 -6.46 -25.44 5.59
C ASP A 181 -6.43 -24.54 4.36
N SER A 182 -5.43 -24.76 3.51
CA SER A 182 -5.27 -24.03 2.26
C SER A 182 -6.15 -24.55 1.11
N ARG A 183 -6.83 -25.71 1.29
CA ARG A 183 -7.64 -26.31 0.22
C ARG A 183 -8.80 -25.44 -0.21
N ALA A 184 -9.43 -24.73 0.73
CA ALA A 184 -10.49 -23.76 0.41
C ALA A 184 -9.99 -22.56 -0.41
N ALA A 185 -8.68 -22.27 -0.39
CA ALA A 185 -8.06 -21.21 -1.19
C ALA A 185 -7.57 -21.69 -2.57
N GLU A 186 -7.71 -22.99 -2.89
CA GLU A 186 -7.27 -23.53 -4.18
C GLU A 186 -7.83 -22.79 -5.39
N PRO A 187 -9.14 -22.44 -5.46
CA PRO A 187 -9.69 -21.68 -6.59
C PRO A 187 -9.03 -20.30 -6.77
N PHE A 188 -8.71 -19.61 -5.69
CA PHE A 188 -7.99 -18.35 -5.67
C PHE A 188 -6.56 -18.51 -6.22
N VAL A 189 -5.83 -19.49 -5.70
CA VAL A 189 -4.44 -19.75 -6.10
C VAL A 189 -4.35 -20.13 -7.57
N ARG A 190 -5.23 -21.02 -8.04
CA ARG A 190 -5.26 -21.47 -9.44
C ARG A 190 -5.63 -20.34 -10.41
N ALA A 191 -6.60 -19.50 -10.06
CA ALA A 191 -6.99 -18.37 -10.90
C ALA A 191 -5.82 -17.39 -11.10
N ILE A 192 -5.09 -17.06 -10.02
CA ILE A 192 -3.94 -16.15 -10.12
C ILE A 192 -2.76 -16.80 -10.85
N ASP A 193 -2.47 -18.08 -10.59
CA ASP A 193 -1.38 -18.81 -11.29
C ASP A 193 -1.64 -18.88 -12.80
N ALA A 194 -2.87 -19.21 -13.21
CA ALA A 194 -3.27 -19.22 -14.60
C ALA A 194 -3.19 -17.84 -15.25
N TRP A 195 -3.64 -16.80 -14.54
CA TRP A 195 -3.54 -15.42 -15.02
C TRP A 195 -2.08 -14.99 -15.21
N ALA A 196 -1.20 -15.31 -14.26
CA ALA A 196 0.22 -14.96 -14.36
C ALA A 196 0.91 -15.66 -15.54
N GLN A 197 0.54 -16.90 -15.84
CA GLN A 197 1.02 -17.61 -17.04
C GLN A 197 0.57 -16.92 -18.34
N ALA A 198 -0.65 -16.39 -18.37
CA ALA A 198 -1.19 -15.68 -19.52
C ALA A 198 -0.66 -14.25 -19.68
N HIS A 199 -0.08 -13.66 -18.63
CA HIS A 199 0.40 -12.28 -18.61
C HIS A 199 1.86 -12.19 -18.13
N PRO A 200 2.83 -12.74 -18.88
CA PRO A 200 4.24 -12.81 -18.46
C PRO A 200 4.93 -11.43 -18.39
N ASP A 201 4.31 -10.39 -18.96
CA ASP A 201 4.73 -9.00 -18.87
C ASP A 201 4.31 -8.30 -17.57
N LYS A 202 3.39 -8.90 -16.82
CA LYS A 202 2.89 -8.36 -15.56
C LYS A 202 3.70 -8.90 -14.39
N LEU A 203 3.84 -8.05 -13.35
CA LEU A 203 4.49 -8.44 -12.11
C LEU A 203 3.54 -9.28 -11.26
N LEU A 204 4.10 -10.30 -10.63
CA LEU A 204 3.41 -11.11 -9.63
C LEU A 204 4.21 -11.09 -8.33
N PHE A 205 3.58 -10.69 -7.22
CA PHE A 205 4.11 -10.78 -5.87
C PHE A 205 3.21 -11.68 -5.03
N PHE A 206 3.77 -12.26 -3.99
CA PHE A 206 3.02 -12.97 -2.97
C PHE A 206 3.09 -12.23 -1.64
N ARG A 207 2.01 -12.25 -0.87
CA ARG A 207 1.92 -11.62 0.45
C ARG A 207 1.27 -12.57 1.45
N GLY A 208 1.89 -12.77 2.60
CA GLY A 208 1.30 -13.55 3.70
C GLY A 208 2.07 -14.82 4.04
N TYR A 209 1.38 -15.96 3.98
CA TYR A 209 1.88 -17.25 4.44
C TYR A 209 2.16 -18.23 3.28
N PRO A 210 3.30 -18.10 2.58
CA PRO A 210 3.61 -18.93 1.41
C PRO A 210 3.73 -20.42 1.73
N ALA A 211 4.17 -20.78 2.95
CA ALA A 211 4.28 -22.17 3.39
C ALA A 211 2.97 -22.96 3.30
N TYR A 212 1.83 -22.30 3.37
CA TYR A 212 0.54 -22.98 3.21
C TYR A 212 0.14 -23.14 1.75
N VAL A 213 0.53 -22.20 0.89
CA VAL A 213 0.16 -22.19 -0.53
C VAL A 213 0.97 -23.23 -1.31
N VAL A 214 2.25 -23.39 -1.00
CA VAL A 214 3.11 -24.39 -1.67
C VAL A 214 2.63 -25.83 -1.48
N ARG A 215 1.78 -26.09 -0.48
CA ARG A 215 1.18 -27.41 -0.23
C ARG A 215 -0.01 -27.74 -1.15
N ILE A 216 -0.51 -26.76 -1.92
CA ILE A 216 -1.55 -26.97 -2.92
C ILE A 216 -0.89 -27.60 -4.14
N GLU A 217 -1.38 -28.79 -4.52
CA GLU A 217 -0.82 -29.54 -5.64
C GLU A 217 -1.05 -28.87 -7.00
N ASN A 218 -0.14 -29.13 -7.95
CA ASN A 218 -0.26 -28.71 -9.35
C ASN A 218 -0.47 -27.19 -9.53
N GLN A 219 0.25 -26.37 -8.77
CA GLN A 219 0.33 -24.91 -8.94
C GLN A 219 1.78 -24.45 -8.77
N GLU A 220 2.12 -23.31 -9.35
CA GLU A 220 3.47 -22.73 -9.28
C GLU A 220 3.42 -21.25 -8.86
N LEU A 221 2.32 -20.80 -8.25
CA LEU A 221 2.08 -19.40 -7.90
C LEU A 221 3.27 -18.77 -7.16
N VAL A 222 3.71 -19.41 -6.06
CA VAL A 222 4.77 -18.86 -5.20
C VAL A 222 6.12 -18.84 -5.93
N SER A 223 6.42 -19.87 -6.74
CA SER A 223 7.66 -19.94 -7.52
C SER A 223 7.75 -18.91 -8.63
N ARG A 224 6.59 -18.47 -9.18
CA ARG A 224 6.50 -17.42 -10.21
C ARG A 224 6.64 -16.01 -9.64
N CYS A 225 6.43 -15.83 -8.34
CA CYS A 225 6.48 -14.51 -7.73
C CYS A 225 7.87 -13.91 -7.81
N ARG A 226 7.94 -12.63 -8.19
CA ARG A 226 9.19 -11.86 -8.16
C ARG A 226 9.63 -11.55 -6.72
N TYR A 227 8.69 -11.26 -5.84
CA TYR A 227 8.92 -11.01 -4.42
C TYR A 227 7.89 -11.75 -3.58
N ILE A 228 8.33 -12.18 -2.40
CA ILE A 228 7.50 -12.83 -1.38
C ILE A 228 7.54 -11.94 -0.13
N LEU A 229 6.40 -11.33 0.19
CA LEU A 229 6.24 -10.45 1.35
C LEU A 229 5.83 -11.29 2.55
N ILE A 230 6.72 -11.38 3.54
CA ILE A 230 6.45 -12.07 4.81
C ILE A 230 6.02 -11.04 5.85
N LEU A 231 4.86 -11.28 6.46
CA LEU A 231 4.28 -10.39 7.45
C LEU A 231 5.05 -10.44 8.77
N THR A 232 5.45 -9.28 9.24
CA THR A 232 6.14 -9.09 10.52
C THR A 232 5.50 -8.00 11.37
N GLU A 233 4.23 -7.68 11.09
CA GLU A 233 3.50 -6.53 11.65
C GLU A 233 3.56 -6.45 13.18
N ASP A 234 3.51 -7.59 13.87
CA ASP A 234 3.54 -7.69 15.33
C ASP A 234 4.94 -7.84 15.92
N ALA A 235 5.96 -7.92 15.10
CA ALA A 235 7.32 -8.16 15.56
C ALA A 235 7.94 -6.89 16.18
N LYS A 236 8.16 -6.93 17.48
CA LYS A 236 8.80 -5.84 18.23
C LYS A 236 10.29 -6.06 18.45
N ALA A 237 10.84 -7.18 17.94
CA ALA A 237 12.24 -7.54 18.11
C ALA A 237 12.75 -8.37 16.93
N SER A 238 14.01 -8.19 16.57
CA SER A 238 14.71 -8.89 15.50
C SER A 238 14.60 -10.43 15.59
N VAL A 239 14.63 -10.98 16.81
CA VAL A 239 14.46 -12.43 17.04
C VAL A 239 13.07 -12.93 16.62
N SER A 240 12.04 -12.13 16.83
CA SER A 240 10.68 -12.48 16.42
C SER A 240 10.55 -12.49 14.90
N ILE A 241 11.13 -11.50 14.21
CA ILE A 241 11.19 -11.46 12.74
C ILE A 241 11.89 -12.71 12.20
N SER A 242 13.06 -13.03 12.74
CA SER A 242 13.83 -14.22 12.30
C SER A 242 13.03 -15.52 12.44
N ARG A 243 12.22 -15.64 13.51
CA ARG A 243 11.35 -16.80 13.69
C ARG A 243 10.23 -16.81 12.65
N MET A 244 9.54 -15.68 12.46
CA MET A 244 8.44 -15.55 11.48
C MET A 244 8.91 -15.88 10.07
N VAL A 245 10.05 -15.34 9.66
CA VAL A 245 10.63 -15.63 8.34
C VAL A 245 10.97 -17.11 8.21
N ARG A 246 11.68 -17.70 9.18
CA ARG A 246 12.04 -19.10 9.16
C ARG A 246 10.82 -20.03 9.08
N ASP A 247 9.75 -19.71 9.82
CA ASP A 247 8.54 -20.52 9.85
C ASP A 247 7.79 -20.49 8.50
N GLN A 248 8.13 -19.58 7.59
CA GLN A 248 7.58 -19.49 6.23
C GLN A 248 8.52 -20.07 5.15
N LEU A 249 9.77 -20.33 5.47
CA LEU A 249 10.75 -20.88 4.53
C LEU A 249 10.71 -22.42 4.53
N GLU A 250 9.59 -22.99 4.12
CA GLU A 250 9.44 -24.42 3.90
C GLU A 250 9.87 -24.83 2.48
N ASP A 251 10.01 -26.13 2.25
CA ASP A 251 10.30 -26.69 0.92
C ASP A 251 9.29 -26.20 -0.11
N GLY A 252 9.78 -25.67 -1.22
CA GLY A 252 8.95 -25.08 -2.28
C GLY A 252 8.76 -23.57 -2.17
N VAL A 253 9.16 -22.93 -1.05
CA VAL A 253 9.17 -21.46 -0.93
C VAL A 253 10.54 -20.94 -1.35
N PRO A 254 10.64 -20.12 -2.42
CA PRO A 254 11.90 -19.50 -2.83
C PRO A 254 12.46 -18.59 -1.73
N SER A 255 13.68 -18.82 -1.30
CA SER A 255 14.35 -18.03 -0.27
C SER A 255 15.19 -16.85 -0.79
N ASP A 256 15.28 -16.71 -2.11
CA ASP A 256 16.09 -15.73 -2.82
C ASP A 256 15.35 -14.41 -3.14
N ARG A 257 14.13 -14.23 -2.63
CA ARG A 257 13.26 -13.11 -3.00
C ARG A 257 12.36 -12.59 -1.88
N ILE A 258 12.88 -12.60 -0.65
CA ILE A 258 12.11 -12.24 0.54
C ILE A 258 12.13 -10.72 0.77
N VAL A 259 10.95 -10.18 0.97
CA VAL A 259 10.69 -8.81 1.41
C VAL A 259 9.94 -8.89 2.74
N LEU A 260 10.31 -8.10 3.73
CA LEU A 260 9.52 -8.03 4.96
C LEU A 260 8.34 -7.07 4.77
N GLU A 261 7.21 -7.35 5.42
CA GLU A 261 6.14 -6.38 5.56
C GLU A 261 5.96 -5.99 7.03
N ALA A 262 6.06 -4.70 7.32
CA ALA A 262 5.88 -4.13 8.65
C ALA A 262 4.86 -3.01 8.63
N SER A 263 4.13 -2.84 9.73
CA SER A 263 3.12 -1.80 9.87
C SER A 263 3.74 -0.47 10.35
N VAL A 264 3.23 0.63 9.81
CA VAL A 264 3.47 1.97 10.33
C VAL A 264 2.31 2.32 11.27
N PRO A 265 2.57 2.77 12.51
CA PRO A 265 1.51 3.06 13.47
C PRO A 265 0.62 4.22 13.01
N ALA A 266 -0.68 4.10 13.25
CA ALA A 266 -1.63 5.17 12.97
C ALA A 266 -1.43 6.36 13.91
N LEU A 267 -1.68 7.58 13.39
CA LEU A 267 -1.65 8.81 14.18
C LEU A 267 -2.61 8.79 15.39
N ALA A 268 -3.75 8.10 15.26
CA ALA A 268 -4.78 7.98 16.29
C ALA A 268 -4.29 7.23 17.55
N ASP A 269 -3.25 6.44 17.45
CA ASP A 269 -2.70 5.67 18.57
C ASP A 269 -1.75 6.50 19.46
N GLY A 270 -1.85 7.85 19.38
CA GLY A 270 -1.11 8.77 20.23
C GLY A 270 0.29 9.12 19.74
N GLY A 271 0.73 8.62 18.61
CA GLY A 271 1.96 9.03 17.87
C GLY A 271 3.29 8.96 18.63
N GLU A 272 3.22 8.98 19.93
CA GLU A 272 4.39 9.06 20.85
C GLU A 272 4.75 7.71 21.50
N ASP A 273 3.92 6.67 21.32
CA ASP A 273 4.30 5.37 21.87
C ASP A 273 5.48 4.81 21.06
N ALA A 274 6.67 5.01 21.59
CA ALA A 274 7.94 4.59 21.01
C ALA A 274 7.98 3.06 20.69
N GLN A 275 7.05 2.29 21.27
CA GLN A 275 6.94 0.85 21.03
C GLN A 275 6.23 0.53 19.72
N ILE A 276 5.24 1.34 19.30
CA ILE A 276 4.49 1.08 18.07
C ILE A 276 5.27 1.60 16.84
N GLY A 277 6.03 2.68 16.97
CA GLY A 277 6.97 3.16 15.92
C GLY A 277 8.15 2.21 15.67
N ALA A 278 8.32 1.19 16.51
CA ALA A 278 9.44 0.27 16.41
C ALA A 278 9.32 -0.77 15.28
N THR A 279 8.10 -1.16 14.85
CA THR A 279 7.93 -2.29 13.91
C THR A 279 8.57 -2.05 12.55
N ALA A 280 8.26 -0.95 11.87
CA ALA A 280 8.87 -0.61 10.58
C ALA A 280 10.39 -0.38 10.70
N ARG A 281 10.83 0.29 11.77
CA ARG A 281 12.25 0.51 12.05
C ARG A 281 12.98 -0.79 12.33
N VAL A 282 12.47 -1.64 13.23
CA VAL A 282 13.09 -2.94 13.58
C VAL A 282 13.14 -3.85 12.34
N ALA A 283 12.12 -3.83 11.49
CA ALA A 283 12.13 -4.57 10.23
C ALA A 283 13.20 -4.04 9.27
N ALA A 284 13.33 -2.71 9.12
CA ALA A 284 14.38 -2.11 8.29
C ALA A 284 15.78 -2.46 8.82
N GLU A 285 16.00 -2.34 10.13
CA GLU A 285 17.27 -2.73 10.79
C GLU A 285 17.57 -4.23 10.57
N TRP A 286 16.56 -5.11 10.63
CA TRP A 286 16.73 -6.53 10.36
C TRP A 286 17.12 -6.79 8.90
N VAL A 287 16.54 -6.08 7.96
CA VAL A 287 16.85 -6.24 6.52
C VAL A 287 18.32 -5.91 6.24
N VAL A 288 18.86 -4.82 6.80
CA VAL A 288 20.23 -4.38 6.54
C VAL A 288 21.30 -5.05 7.39
N ASP A 289 20.93 -5.73 8.48
CA ASP A 289 21.91 -6.38 9.36
C ASP A 289 22.39 -7.72 8.78
N PRO A 290 23.66 -7.83 8.34
CA PRO A 290 24.21 -9.07 7.78
C PRO A 290 24.33 -10.19 8.83
N ASN A 291 24.32 -9.84 10.12
CA ASN A 291 24.52 -10.79 11.22
C ASN A 291 23.21 -11.22 11.86
N THR A 292 22.07 -10.76 11.35
CA THR A 292 20.78 -11.11 11.92
C THR A 292 20.51 -12.59 11.75
N TYR A 293 20.79 -13.36 12.75
CA TYR A 293 20.52 -14.79 12.85
C TYR A 293 21.05 -15.63 11.66
N PRO A 294 22.25 -16.22 11.79
CA PRO A 294 22.85 -17.05 10.73
C PRO A 294 22.01 -18.30 10.39
N THR A 295 20.93 -18.56 11.15
CA THR A 295 20.00 -19.68 10.91
C THR A 295 18.89 -19.37 9.92
N VAL A 296 18.66 -18.08 9.56
CA VAL A 296 17.69 -17.69 8.55
C VAL A 296 18.42 -17.54 7.23
N LYS A 297 18.29 -18.53 6.37
CA LYS A 297 18.94 -18.55 5.05
C LYS A 297 17.99 -18.00 4.00
N CYS A 298 17.99 -16.70 3.79
CA CYS A 298 17.26 -16.06 2.72
C CYS A 298 17.95 -14.76 2.26
N ASP A 299 17.70 -14.38 1.02
CA ASP A 299 18.06 -13.08 0.52
C ASP A 299 17.02 -12.06 0.96
N LYS A 300 17.48 -11.02 1.64
CA LYS A 300 16.66 -9.93 2.20
C LYS A 300 16.63 -8.79 1.19
N LEU A 301 15.57 -8.72 0.38
CA LEU A 301 15.52 -7.82 -0.77
C LEU A 301 14.86 -6.46 -0.50
N GLY A 302 14.25 -6.27 0.67
CA GLY A 302 13.65 -4.97 0.97
C GLY A 302 12.55 -5.00 2.02
N LEU A 303 11.74 -3.94 2.02
CA LEU A 303 10.70 -3.69 3.00
C LEU A 303 9.41 -3.17 2.34
N ALA A 304 8.29 -3.74 2.73
CA ALA A 304 6.94 -3.25 2.46
C ALA A 304 6.35 -2.60 3.72
N LEU A 305 5.68 -1.48 3.57
CA LEU A 305 5.10 -0.70 4.66
C LEU A 305 3.57 -0.68 4.53
N SER A 306 2.88 -1.31 5.47
CA SER A 306 1.42 -1.22 5.62
C SER A 306 1.02 -0.05 6.53
N ASN A 307 -0.24 0.39 6.47
CA ASN A 307 -0.80 1.52 7.21
C ASN A 307 -0.05 2.86 7.05
N ALA A 308 0.78 2.98 6.01
CA ALA A 308 1.70 4.09 5.86
C ALA A 308 1.06 5.40 5.40
N GLN A 309 -0.17 5.38 4.85
CA GLN A 309 -0.83 6.59 4.33
C GLN A 309 -1.08 7.67 5.39
N GLU A 310 -1.46 7.27 6.61
CA GLU A 310 -1.74 8.23 7.69
C GLU A 310 -0.46 8.87 8.25
N ASP A 311 0.71 8.28 8.02
CA ASP A 311 2.02 8.86 8.36
C ASP A 311 2.31 10.15 7.57
N TYR A 312 1.55 10.42 6.49
CA TYR A 312 1.61 11.68 5.75
C TYR A 312 1.43 12.89 6.65
N PHE A 313 0.56 12.81 7.66
CA PHE A 313 0.20 13.94 8.53
C PHE A 313 1.20 14.16 9.70
N ASN A 314 2.24 13.36 9.81
CA ASN A 314 3.33 13.60 10.74
C ASN A 314 4.22 14.77 10.30
N ALA A 315 4.95 15.36 11.25
CA ALA A 315 5.93 16.41 10.99
C ALA A 315 7.36 15.88 11.27
N PRO A 316 8.22 15.76 10.25
CA PRO A 316 7.96 15.98 8.82
C PRO A 316 7.03 14.94 8.21
N THR A 317 6.41 15.28 7.08
CA THR A 317 5.54 14.39 6.30
C THR A 317 6.19 13.03 6.05
N TYR A 318 5.45 11.94 6.31
CA TYR A 318 5.94 10.56 6.24
C TYR A 318 7.15 10.30 7.16
N LYS A 319 7.13 10.82 8.37
CA LYS A 319 8.27 10.72 9.30
C LYS A 319 8.73 9.28 9.52
N ARG A 320 7.82 8.37 9.86
CA ARG A 320 8.13 6.97 10.17
C ARG A 320 8.55 6.18 8.93
N VAL A 321 7.85 6.41 7.82
CA VAL A 321 8.23 5.86 6.53
C VAL A 321 9.63 6.30 6.15
N ARG A 322 9.94 7.60 6.23
CA ARG A 322 11.27 8.15 5.92
C ARG A 322 12.37 7.62 6.83
N GLU A 323 12.10 7.40 8.11
CA GLU A 323 13.04 6.78 9.04
C GLU A 323 13.41 5.36 8.59
N ALA A 324 12.43 4.53 8.23
CA ALA A 324 12.67 3.18 7.72
C ALA A 324 13.43 3.18 6.38
N LEU A 325 13.01 4.05 5.43
CA LEU A 325 13.66 4.19 4.13
C LEU A 325 15.11 4.69 4.26
N ALA A 326 15.41 5.57 5.22
CA ALA A 326 16.77 6.05 5.47
C ALA A 326 17.70 4.92 5.93
N ILE A 327 17.19 3.98 6.73
CA ILE A 327 17.95 2.80 7.15
C ILE A 327 18.27 1.92 5.95
N LEU A 328 17.28 1.61 5.10
CA LEU A 328 17.50 0.80 3.90
C LEU A 328 18.49 1.44 2.93
N ASN A 329 18.37 2.74 2.69
CA ASN A 329 19.23 3.48 1.75
C ASN A 329 20.64 3.75 2.30
N SER A 330 20.88 3.55 3.61
CA SER A 330 22.24 3.69 4.19
C SER A 330 23.10 2.45 3.99
N PHE A 331 22.49 1.32 3.55
CA PHE A 331 23.20 0.09 3.27
C PHE A 331 23.86 0.20 1.88
N PRO A 332 25.20 0.12 1.78
CA PRO A 332 25.87 0.13 0.48
C PRO A 332 25.39 -1.09 -0.32
N ALA A 333 25.00 -0.89 -1.57
CA ALA A 333 24.85 -2.00 -2.49
C ALA A 333 26.17 -2.81 -2.44
N GLU A 334 26.12 -4.10 -2.12
CA GLU A 334 27.31 -4.92 -2.12
C GLU A 334 27.90 -4.87 -3.52
N THR A 335 29.06 -4.21 -3.65
CA THR A 335 29.87 -4.37 -4.84
C THR A 335 30.33 -5.82 -4.82
N ASN A 336 29.70 -6.65 -5.64
CA ASN A 336 30.07 -8.04 -5.84
C ASN A 336 31.58 -8.07 -6.16
N PRO A 337 32.46 -8.68 -5.33
CA PRO A 337 33.90 -8.61 -5.54
C PRO A 337 34.40 -9.52 -6.67
N GLU A 338 33.49 -10.08 -7.47
CA GLU A 338 33.82 -10.92 -8.62
C GLU A 338 33.32 -10.30 -9.93
N ASN A 339 34.03 -9.25 -10.41
CA ASN A 339 34.16 -8.89 -11.84
C ASN A 339 35.56 -8.34 -12.10
#